data_c3a15cfd68b7414a36c4ac2841895ecc
#
_entry.id   c3a15cfd68b7414a36c4ac2841895ecc
#
_cell.length_a   1.000
_cell.length_b   1.000
_cell.length_c   1.000
_cell.angle_alpha   90.00
_cell.angle_beta   90.00
_cell.angle_gamma   90.00
#
_symmetry.space_group_name_H-M   'P 1'
#
loop_
_entity.id
_entity.type
_entity.pdbx_description
1 polymer ?
#
loop_
_entity_poly.entity_id
_entity_poly.type
_entity_poly.pdbx_seq_one_letter_code
_entity_poly.pdbx_strand_id
1 'polypeptide(L)'
;KVNDRQLQAQLQRLISQLKLAEDRVFRQDALLKRDAVSKEAYEQVKTDLATLNADIEIIKANIELTELRAPFDGVIGLRQVSIGTYASPTTVVAKLTKIAPLKVEFSVPERYAKQIKKGTNLNFSVEGTLDAFGAQVYAVESAIDPNLHQFTARALYPNVNRTLLPGRYASVLLKKDEIPNAI
;
A
#
# COMPACT_ATOMS: atom_id res chain seq x y z
N LYS A 1 -0.88 17.24 6.74
CA LYS A 1 -1.64 17.82 5.63
C LYS A 1 -0.90 19.01 5.04
N VAL A 2 -0.77 19.08 3.72
CA VAL A 2 -0.23 20.21 2.99
C VAL A 2 -1.32 21.31 2.85
N ASN A 3 -0.94 22.55 2.59
CA ASN A 3 -1.89 23.63 2.42
C ASN A 3 -2.74 23.41 1.15
N ASP A 4 -4.04 23.21 1.31
CA ASP A 4 -5.01 22.93 0.24
C ASP A 4 -6.09 24.01 0.08
N ARG A 5 -5.94 25.17 0.73
CA ARG A 5 -6.96 26.23 0.73
C ARG A 5 -7.37 26.65 -0.68
N GLN A 6 -6.43 26.75 -1.61
CA GLN A 6 -6.70 27.12 -2.99
C GLN A 6 -7.56 26.04 -3.69
N LEU A 7 -7.23 24.76 -3.50
CA LEU A 7 -8.00 23.65 -4.08
C LEU A 7 -9.42 23.59 -3.51
N GLN A 8 -9.57 23.83 -2.20
CA GLN A 8 -10.88 23.89 -1.55
C GLN A 8 -11.75 25.02 -2.12
N ALA A 9 -11.17 26.19 -2.35
CA ALA A 9 -11.88 27.30 -2.98
C ALA A 9 -12.29 26.98 -4.43
N GLN A 10 -11.42 26.31 -5.19
CA GLN A 10 -11.74 25.84 -6.54
C GLN A 10 -12.87 24.82 -6.52
N LEU A 11 -12.83 23.84 -5.61
CA LEU A 11 -13.90 22.85 -5.44
C LEU A 11 -15.23 23.53 -5.15
N GLN A 12 -15.25 24.46 -4.21
CA GLN A 12 -16.48 25.19 -3.86
C GLN A 12 -17.07 25.97 -5.04
N ARG A 13 -16.21 26.58 -5.88
CA ARG A 13 -16.64 27.24 -7.11
C ARG A 13 -17.30 26.25 -8.08
N LEU A 14 -16.67 25.11 -8.32
CA LEU A 14 -17.20 24.08 -9.23
C LEU A 14 -18.51 23.48 -8.71
N ILE A 15 -18.64 23.25 -7.41
CA ILE A 15 -19.89 22.78 -6.79
C ILE A 15 -21.03 23.79 -7.00
N SER A 16 -20.73 25.09 -6.91
CA SER A 16 -21.74 26.14 -7.19
C SER A 16 -22.17 26.15 -8.67
N GLN A 17 -21.22 25.90 -9.59
CA GLN A 17 -21.51 25.77 -11.01
C GLN A 17 -22.30 24.49 -11.33
N LEU A 18 -22.02 23.39 -10.61
CA LEU A 18 -22.70 22.11 -10.77
C LEU A 18 -24.20 22.25 -10.56
N LYS A 19 -24.62 22.92 -9.48
CA LYS A 19 -26.03 23.15 -9.20
C LYS A 19 -26.74 23.88 -10.34
N LEU A 20 -26.10 24.92 -10.90
CA LEU A 20 -26.64 25.62 -12.05
C LEU A 20 -26.73 24.73 -13.31
N ALA A 21 -25.70 23.89 -13.54
CA ALA A 21 -25.70 23.00 -14.69
C ALA A 21 -26.80 21.91 -14.56
N GLU A 22 -26.99 21.35 -13.38
CA GLU A 22 -28.08 20.41 -13.09
C GLU A 22 -29.44 21.03 -13.35
N ASP A 23 -29.67 22.26 -12.89
CA ASP A 23 -30.93 23.01 -13.14
C ASP A 23 -31.13 23.29 -14.64
N ARG A 24 -30.05 23.53 -15.40
CA ARG A 24 -30.11 23.68 -16.86
C ARG A 24 -30.53 22.42 -17.56
N VAL A 25 -29.89 21.30 -17.21
CA VAL A 25 -30.23 19.98 -17.79
C VAL A 25 -31.68 19.63 -17.47
N PHE A 26 -32.15 19.84 -16.24
CA PHE A 26 -33.53 19.59 -15.85
C PHE A 26 -34.52 20.42 -16.69
N ARG A 27 -34.27 21.70 -16.89
CA ARG A 27 -35.12 22.57 -17.73
C ARG A 27 -35.10 22.15 -19.20
N GLN A 28 -33.93 21.82 -19.75
CA GLN A 28 -33.78 21.36 -21.14
C GLN A 28 -34.49 20.01 -21.38
N ASP A 29 -34.43 19.10 -20.42
CA ASP A 29 -35.16 17.83 -20.49
C ASP A 29 -36.69 18.06 -20.55
N ALA A 30 -37.20 18.96 -19.70
CA ALA A 30 -38.61 19.31 -19.72
C ALA A 30 -39.08 20.00 -21.04
N LEU A 31 -38.21 20.80 -21.65
CA LEU A 31 -38.46 21.43 -22.95
C LEU A 31 -38.36 20.43 -24.11
N LEU A 32 -37.39 19.52 -24.05
CA LEU A 32 -37.26 18.46 -25.05
C LEU A 32 -38.48 17.55 -25.11
N LYS A 33 -39.05 17.18 -23.94
CA LYS A 33 -40.29 16.40 -23.85
C LYS A 33 -41.54 17.10 -24.46
N ARG A 34 -41.42 18.39 -24.72
CA ARG A 34 -42.47 19.23 -25.36
C ARG A 34 -42.10 19.63 -26.79
N ASP A 35 -41.06 19.02 -27.37
CA ASP A 35 -40.51 19.37 -28.68
C ASP A 35 -40.12 20.87 -28.85
N ALA A 36 -39.83 21.55 -27.72
CA ALA A 36 -39.50 22.97 -27.70
C ALA A 36 -38.01 23.27 -27.88
N VAL A 37 -37.16 22.25 -27.85
CA VAL A 37 -35.70 22.34 -28.10
C VAL A 37 -35.21 21.15 -28.90
N SER A 38 -34.10 21.33 -29.61
CA SER A 38 -33.47 20.21 -30.37
C SER A 38 -32.81 19.21 -29.42
N LYS A 39 -32.73 17.96 -29.87
CA LYS A 39 -32.00 16.91 -29.16
C LYS A 39 -30.52 17.27 -29.00
N GLU A 40 -29.93 17.92 -29.98
CA GLU A 40 -28.56 18.40 -29.96
C GLU A 40 -28.32 19.41 -28.83
N ALA A 41 -29.22 20.38 -28.64
CA ALA A 41 -29.13 21.37 -27.54
C ALA A 41 -29.23 20.71 -26.17
N TYR A 42 -30.03 19.65 -26.03
CA TYR A 42 -30.11 18.87 -24.80
C TYR A 42 -28.81 18.07 -24.53
N GLU A 43 -28.28 17.37 -25.57
CA GLU A 43 -27.04 16.60 -25.45
C GLU A 43 -25.85 17.52 -25.13
N GLN A 44 -25.82 18.76 -25.64
CA GLN A 44 -24.78 19.73 -25.30
C GLN A 44 -24.77 20.04 -23.79
N VAL A 45 -25.91 20.43 -23.20
CA VAL A 45 -25.95 20.76 -21.76
C VAL A 45 -25.69 19.55 -20.87
N LYS A 46 -26.04 18.34 -21.34
CA LYS A 46 -25.72 17.11 -20.66
C LYS A 46 -24.20 16.81 -20.67
N THR A 47 -23.56 17.08 -21.80
CA THR A 47 -22.10 16.95 -21.95
C THR A 47 -21.38 17.98 -21.06
N ASP A 48 -21.87 19.22 -21.02
CA ASP A 48 -21.32 20.26 -20.15
C ASP A 48 -21.40 19.84 -18.67
N LEU A 49 -22.53 19.26 -18.25
CA LEU A 49 -22.69 18.71 -16.89
C LEU A 49 -21.70 17.56 -16.61
N ALA A 50 -21.51 16.66 -17.59
CA ALA A 50 -20.57 15.54 -17.45
C ALA A 50 -19.12 16.06 -17.32
N THR A 51 -18.74 17.06 -18.12
CA THR A 51 -17.41 17.70 -18.04
C THR A 51 -17.19 18.34 -16.68
N LEU A 52 -18.19 19.07 -16.16
CA LEU A 52 -18.09 19.72 -14.87
C LEU A 52 -17.95 18.71 -13.72
N ASN A 53 -18.64 17.56 -13.80
CA ASN A 53 -18.46 16.48 -12.84
C ASN A 53 -17.03 15.91 -12.88
N ALA A 54 -16.47 15.74 -14.09
CA ALA A 54 -15.08 15.27 -14.25
C ALA A 54 -14.09 16.28 -13.64
N ASP A 55 -14.30 17.58 -13.85
CA ASP A 55 -13.45 18.63 -13.25
C ASP A 55 -13.51 18.60 -11.70
N ILE A 56 -14.68 18.36 -11.13
CA ILE A 56 -14.86 18.20 -9.67
C ILE A 56 -14.05 17.00 -9.17
N GLU A 57 -14.12 15.87 -9.85
CA GLU A 57 -13.35 14.68 -9.45
C GLU A 57 -11.84 14.90 -9.56
N ILE A 58 -11.35 15.62 -10.56
CA ILE A 58 -9.95 16.01 -10.68
C ILE A 58 -9.51 16.84 -9.46
N ILE A 59 -10.31 17.85 -9.07
CA ILE A 59 -9.97 18.69 -7.91
C ILE A 59 -10.04 17.89 -6.61
N LYS A 60 -11.00 16.99 -6.44
CA LYS A 60 -11.07 16.09 -5.27
C LYS A 60 -9.81 15.19 -5.18
N ALA A 61 -9.40 14.60 -6.28
CA ALA A 61 -8.18 13.79 -6.32
C ALA A 61 -6.93 14.62 -5.95
N ASN A 62 -6.83 15.87 -6.43
CA ASN A 62 -5.75 16.77 -6.06
C ASN A 62 -5.78 17.14 -4.57
N ILE A 63 -6.97 17.29 -3.97
CA ILE A 63 -7.11 17.51 -2.52
C ILE A 63 -6.65 16.28 -1.74
N GLU A 64 -7.01 15.07 -2.17
CA GLU A 64 -6.55 13.83 -1.54
C GLU A 64 -5.01 13.72 -1.53
N LEU A 65 -4.34 14.14 -2.61
CA LEU A 65 -2.88 14.17 -2.68
C LEU A 65 -2.25 15.14 -1.67
N THR A 66 -3.00 16.10 -1.13
CA THR A 66 -2.51 16.98 -0.06
C THR A 66 -2.50 16.32 1.32
N GLU A 67 -3.17 15.18 1.47
CA GLU A 67 -3.21 14.40 2.70
C GLU A 67 -2.26 13.22 2.62
N LEU A 68 -1.16 13.29 3.35
CA LEU A 68 -0.27 12.15 3.47
C LEU A 68 -0.88 11.14 4.44
N ARG A 69 -1.40 10.03 3.91
CA ARG A 69 -1.98 8.93 4.68
C ARG A 69 -1.04 7.72 4.67
N ALA A 70 -1.05 6.96 5.76
CA ALA A 70 -0.31 5.71 5.85
C ALA A 70 -0.92 4.68 4.87
N PRO A 71 -0.13 4.10 3.92
CA PRO A 71 -0.67 3.15 2.94
C PRO A 71 -0.93 1.75 3.54
N PHE A 72 -0.45 1.48 4.74
CA PHE A 72 -0.64 0.22 5.47
C PHE A 72 -0.47 0.44 6.97
N ASP A 73 -0.93 -0.52 7.77
CA ASP A 73 -0.77 -0.52 9.21
C ASP A 73 0.68 -0.76 9.61
N GLY A 74 1.22 0.10 10.46
CA GLY A 74 2.62 0.03 10.88
C GLY A 74 2.96 1.01 11.99
N VAL A 75 4.24 1.08 12.32
CA VAL A 75 4.77 2.04 13.30
C VAL A 75 5.51 3.14 12.55
N ILE A 76 5.14 4.37 12.84
CA ILE A 76 5.80 5.56 12.30
C ILE A 76 7.07 5.81 13.11
N GLY A 77 8.19 5.94 12.43
CA GLY A 77 9.48 6.32 13.01
C GLY A 77 9.57 7.82 13.31
N LEU A 78 10.80 8.29 13.49
CA LEU A 78 11.05 9.70 13.78
C LEU A 78 10.64 10.60 12.62
N ARG A 79 9.99 11.72 12.94
CA ARG A 79 9.64 12.77 12.01
C ARG A 79 10.91 13.45 11.47
N GLN A 80 11.02 13.59 10.16
CA GLN A 80 12.19 14.18 9.50
C GLN A 80 11.95 15.63 9.04
N VAL A 81 10.72 16.14 9.16
CA VAL A 81 10.37 17.49 8.73
C VAL A 81 9.67 18.25 9.85
N SER A 82 9.80 19.57 9.87
CA SER A 82 9.12 20.45 10.83
C SER A 82 7.85 21.05 10.24
N ILE A 83 6.96 21.54 11.12
CA ILE A 83 5.78 22.29 10.68
C ILE A 83 6.25 23.56 9.99
N GLY A 84 5.66 23.88 8.82
CA GLY A 84 6.06 25.01 8.00
C GLY A 84 7.15 24.71 6.96
N THR A 85 7.73 23.53 6.95
CA THR A 85 8.68 23.13 5.92
C THR A 85 7.99 23.05 4.55
N TYR A 86 8.64 23.55 3.54
CA TYR A 86 8.22 23.33 2.15
C TYR A 86 8.44 21.85 1.80
N ALA A 87 7.37 21.16 1.41
CA ALA A 87 7.42 19.75 1.05
C ALA A 87 7.21 19.56 -0.46
N SER A 88 8.05 18.75 -1.08
CA SER A 88 7.92 18.28 -2.45
C SER A 88 7.54 16.79 -2.45
N PRO A 89 7.14 16.19 -3.59
CA PRO A 89 6.85 14.76 -3.68
C PRO A 89 8.02 13.84 -3.28
N THR A 90 9.26 14.35 -3.31
CA THR A 90 10.47 13.64 -2.92
C THR A 90 10.84 13.82 -1.45
N THR A 91 10.12 14.66 -0.70
CA THR A 91 10.41 14.94 0.71
C THR A 91 9.98 13.79 1.59
N VAL A 92 10.94 13.16 2.27
CA VAL A 92 10.64 12.10 3.26
C VAL A 92 10.15 12.74 4.56
N VAL A 93 8.91 12.50 4.92
CA VAL A 93 8.29 13.03 6.15
C VAL A 93 8.58 12.17 7.36
N ALA A 94 8.43 10.86 7.21
CA ALA A 94 8.71 9.86 8.23
C ALA A 94 8.82 8.48 7.57
N LYS A 95 9.47 7.54 8.25
CA LYS A 95 9.52 6.14 7.81
C LYS A 95 8.39 5.36 8.45
N LEU A 96 7.56 4.72 7.64
CA LEU A 96 6.53 3.78 8.11
C LEU A 96 7.08 2.36 8.01
N THR A 97 7.04 1.62 9.10
CA THR A 97 7.58 0.25 9.16
C THR A 97 6.50 -0.72 9.62
N LYS A 98 6.27 -1.76 8.84
CA LYS A 98 5.37 -2.85 9.22
C LYS A 98 6.13 -3.80 10.15
N ILE A 99 5.65 -3.96 11.38
CA ILE A 99 6.29 -4.78 12.41
C ILE A 99 5.54 -6.08 12.70
N ALA A 100 4.36 -6.25 12.14
CA ALA A 100 3.55 -7.47 12.25
C ALA A 100 2.75 -7.67 10.95
N PRO A 101 2.84 -8.84 10.29
CA PRO A 101 3.84 -9.88 10.51
C PRO A 101 5.25 -9.45 10.07
N LEU A 102 6.29 -10.06 10.66
CA LEU A 102 7.68 -9.90 10.23
C LEU A 102 8.03 -10.91 9.14
N LYS A 103 8.87 -10.48 8.22
CA LYS A 103 9.46 -11.36 7.20
C LYS A 103 10.88 -11.73 7.64
N VAL A 104 11.14 -13.04 7.73
CA VAL A 104 12.47 -13.59 7.94
C VAL A 104 13.00 -14.03 6.60
N GLU A 105 14.06 -13.39 6.13
CA GLU A 105 14.73 -13.73 4.88
C GLU A 105 16.05 -14.45 5.20
N PHE A 106 16.31 -15.59 4.56
CA PHE A 106 17.50 -16.38 4.80
C PHE A 106 17.93 -17.11 3.54
N SER A 107 19.24 -17.34 3.42
CA SER A 107 19.84 -18.09 2.33
C SER A 107 19.99 -19.55 2.71
N VAL A 108 19.69 -20.43 1.78
CA VAL A 108 19.71 -21.89 1.97
C VAL A 108 20.62 -22.50 0.92
N PRO A 109 21.61 -23.34 1.31
CA PRO A 109 22.41 -24.09 0.35
C PRO A 109 21.56 -25.00 -0.54
N GLU A 110 21.91 -25.14 -1.82
CA GLU A 110 21.13 -25.89 -2.83
C GLU A 110 20.81 -27.32 -2.42
N ARG A 111 21.70 -27.99 -1.68
CA ARG A 111 21.51 -29.36 -1.17
C ARG A 111 20.24 -29.54 -0.34
N TYR A 112 19.71 -28.46 0.24
CA TYR A 112 18.48 -28.47 1.03
C TYR A 112 17.23 -28.00 0.24
N ALA A 113 17.34 -27.76 -1.07
CA ALA A 113 16.24 -27.26 -1.89
C ALA A 113 15.00 -28.19 -1.88
N LYS A 114 15.19 -29.51 -1.73
CA LYS A 114 14.07 -30.45 -1.64
C LYS A 114 13.31 -30.37 -0.31
N GLN A 115 13.95 -29.88 0.76
CA GLN A 115 13.41 -29.86 2.12
C GLN A 115 12.69 -28.51 2.40
N ILE A 116 13.15 -27.41 1.80
CA ILE A 116 12.58 -26.09 2.02
C ILE A 116 11.59 -25.76 0.93
N LYS A 117 10.31 -25.85 1.26
CA LYS A 117 9.19 -25.55 0.36
C LYS A 117 8.24 -24.58 1.02
N LYS A 118 7.35 -23.97 0.24
CA LYS A 118 6.24 -23.20 0.78
C LYS A 118 5.43 -24.05 1.76
N GLY A 119 5.20 -23.53 2.96
CA GLY A 119 4.51 -24.22 4.05
C GLY A 119 5.45 -24.89 5.07
N THR A 120 6.75 -25.00 4.80
CA THR A 120 7.73 -25.55 5.77
C THR A 120 7.78 -24.67 7.02
N ASN A 121 7.62 -25.29 8.19
CA ASN A 121 7.81 -24.63 9.47
C ASN A 121 9.29 -24.64 9.85
N LEU A 122 9.76 -23.55 10.39
CA LEU A 122 11.13 -23.40 10.87
C LEU A 122 11.15 -22.63 12.19
N ASN A 123 12.22 -22.81 12.93
CA ASN A 123 12.49 -22.02 14.11
C ASN A 123 13.66 -21.08 13.82
N PHE A 124 13.58 -19.87 14.35
CA PHE A 124 14.68 -18.92 14.30
C PHE A 124 14.90 -18.29 15.67
N SER A 125 16.10 -17.88 15.93
CA SER A 125 16.47 -17.09 17.11
C SER A 125 17.05 -15.75 16.65
N VAL A 126 16.94 -14.77 17.51
CA VAL A 126 17.47 -13.41 17.26
C VAL A 126 18.56 -13.16 18.29
N GLU A 127 19.67 -12.59 17.84
CA GLU A 127 20.81 -12.28 18.73
C GLU A 127 20.35 -11.45 19.94
N GLY A 128 20.80 -11.88 21.13
CA GLY A 128 20.43 -11.26 22.42
C GLY A 128 19.11 -11.75 23.02
N THR A 129 18.48 -12.78 22.44
CA THR A 129 17.34 -13.49 23.04
C THR A 129 17.62 -14.99 23.09
N LEU A 130 17.22 -15.64 24.18
CA LEU A 130 17.29 -17.10 24.33
C LEU A 130 16.08 -17.80 23.67
N ASP A 131 15.10 -17.04 23.26
CA ASP A 131 13.84 -17.55 22.74
C ASP A 131 13.97 -18.02 21.29
N ALA A 132 13.36 -19.14 20.96
CA ALA A 132 13.18 -19.62 19.60
C ALA A 132 11.76 -19.25 19.13
N PHE A 133 11.68 -18.64 17.95
CA PHE A 133 10.44 -18.18 17.35
C PHE A 133 10.07 -19.07 16.16
N GLY A 134 8.81 -19.50 16.08
CA GLY A 134 8.31 -20.31 14.98
C GLY A 134 7.86 -19.43 13.80
N ALA A 135 8.33 -19.74 12.61
CA ALA A 135 7.92 -19.07 11.37
C ALA A 135 7.58 -20.08 10.28
N GLN A 136 6.76 -19.68 9.32
CA GLN A 136 6.37 -20.53 8.20
C GLN A 136 6.86 -19.95 6.87
N VAL A 137 7.51 -20.76 6.06
CA VAL A 137 7.99 -20.39 4.72
C VAL A 137 6.78 -20.09 3.83
N TYR A 138 6.72 -18.88 3.27
CA TYR A 138 5.68 -18.48 2.34
C TYR A 138 6.15 -18.32 0.90
N ALA A 139 7.45 -18.11 0.70
CA ALA A 139 8.06 -17.97 -0.62
C ALA A 139 9.47 -18.55 -0.61
N VAL A 140 9.85 -19.16 -1.73
CA VAL A 140 11.18 -19.70 -2.01
C VAL A 140 11.57 -19.21 -3.40
N GLU A 141 12.79 -18.73 -3.56
CA GLU A 141 13.32 -18.33 -4.86
C GLU A 141 13.37 -19.55 -5.81
N SER A 142 12.96 -19.36 -7.05
CA SER A 142 12.94 -20.43 -8.05
C SER A 142 14.28 -20.67 -8.71
N ALA A 143 15.23 -19.74 -8.57
CA ALA A 143 16.58 -19.83 -9.11
C ALA A 143 17.62 -19.98 -7.99
N ILE A 144 18.66 -20.74 -8.27
CA ILE A 144 19.85 -20.87 -7.42
C ILE A 144 20.88 -19.86 -7.90
N ASP A 145 21.49 -19.11 -6.99
CA ASP A 145 22.63 -18.26 -7.31
C ASP A 145 23.82 -19.15 -7.71
N PRO A 146 24.30 -19.06 -8.96
CA PRO A 146 25.38 -19.93 -9.46
C PRO A 146 26.73 -19.68 -8.79
N ASN A 147 26.93 -18.50 -8.21
CA ASN A 147 28.20 -18.16 -7.56
C ASN A 147 28.25 -18.63 -6.11
N LEU A 148 27.10 -18.58 -5.41
CA LEU A 148 27.01 -18.92 -3.99
C LEU A 148 26.43 -20.31 -3.74
N HIS A 149 25.89 -20.98 -4.77
CA HIS A 149 25.17 -22.26 -4.66
C HIS A 149 24.09 -22.25 -3.57
N GLN A 150 23.34 -21.15 -3.52
CA GLN A 150 22.31 -20.88 -2.53
C GLN A 150 21.05 -20.33 -3.19
N PHE A 151 19.92 -20.50 -2.53
CA PHE A 151 18.67 -19.83 -2.89
C PHE A 151 18.09 -19.12 -1.68
N THR A 152 17.33 -18.06 -1.93
CA THR A 152 16.69 -17.28 -0.87
C THR A 152 15.32 -17.84 -0.54
N ALA A 153 15.04 -18.00 0.74
CA ALA A 153 13.73 -18.32 1.25
C ALA A 153 13.23 -17.23 2.20
N ARG A 154 11.91 -17.06 2.22
CA ARG A 154 11.24 -16.09 3.08
C ARG A 154 10.16 -16.76 3.90
N ALA A 155 10.23 -16.56 5.22
CA ALA A 155 9.23 -17.03 6.17
C ALA A 155 8.49 -15.87 6.84
N LEU A 156 7.27 -16.13 7.29
CA LEU A 156 6.45 -15.19 8.03
C LEU A 156 6.42 -15.58 9.51
N TYR A 157 6.68 -14.60 10.35
CA TYR A 157 6.48 -14.65 11.79
C TYR A 157 5.37 -13.66 12.19
N PRO A 158 4.31 -14.09 12.86
CA PRO A 158 3.16 -13.22 13.17
C PRO A 158 3.50 -12.00 14.01
N ASN A 159 4.51 -12.10 14.92
CA ASN A 159 4.94 -11.05 15.84
C ASN A 159 3.78 -10.34 16.57
N VAL A 160 2.83 -11.12 17.08
CA VAL A 160 1.60 -10.62 17.70
C VAL A 160 1.90 -9.65 18.83
N ASN A 161 2.88 -9.96 19.67
CA ASN A 161 3.28 -9.15 20.81
C ASN A 161 4.20 -7.98 20.43
N ARG A 162 4.57 -7.84 19.16
CA ARG A 162 5.44 -6.79 18.63
C ARG A 162 6.79 -6.67 19.37
N THR A 163 7.28 -7.78 19.92
CA THR A 163 8.53 -7.83 20.69
C THR A 163 9.77 -7.75 19.83
N LEU A 164 9.69 -8.29 18.59
CA LEU A 164 10.79 -8.25 17.64
C LEU A 164 10.68 -7.03 16.73
N LEU A 165 11.79 -6.33 16.58
CA LEU A 165 11.92 -5.22 15.64
C LEU A 165 12.55 -5.70 14.33
N PRO A 166 12.09 -5.20 13.16
CA PRO A 166 12.71 -5.51 11.88
C PRO A 166 14.12 -4.93 11.78
N GLY A 167 14.97 -5.54 10.95
CA GLY A 167 16.36 -5.13 10.73
C GLY A 167 17.37 -5.82 11.64
N ARG A 168 16.94 -6.79 12.46
CA ARG A 168 17.84 -7.61 13.28
C ARG A 168 18.28 -8.85 12.52
N TYR A 169 19.48 -9.34 12.85
CA TYR A 169 19.96 -10.63 12.37
C TYR A 169 19.22 -11.77 13.07
N ALA A 170 18.88 -12.80 12.29
CA ALA A 170 18.21 -13.99 12.77
C ALA A 170 18.99 -15.22 12.35
N SER A 171 19.20 -16.16 13.28
CA SER A 171 19.75 -17.47 13.00
C SER A 171 18.61 -18.46 12.81
N VAL A 172 18.54 -19.08 11.63
CA VAL A 172 17.48 -20.05 11.28
C VAL A 172 17.97 -21.46 11.55
N LEU A 173 17.20 -22.21 12.34
CA LEU A 173 17.45 -23.62 12.64
C LEU A 173 16.54 -24.48 11.76
N LEU A 174 17.13 -25.23 10.84
CA LEU A 174 16.45 -26.23 10.06
C LEU A 174 16.56 -27.57 10.80
N LYS A 175 15.41 -28.11 11.27
CA LYS A 175 15.40 -29.49 11.77
C LYS A 175 15.69 -30.43 10.61
N LYS A 176 16.77 -31.19 10.72
CA LYS A 176 17.02 -32.35 9.88
C LYS A 176 16.11 -33.47 10.39
N ASP A 177 15.50 -34.22 9.47
CA ASP A 177 14.70 -35.41 9.85
C ASP A 177 15.47 -36.27 10.82
N GLU A 178 14.88 -36.57 11.97
CA GLU A 178 15.42 -37.59 12.89
C GLU A 178 15.33 -38.92 12.15
N ILE A 179 16.46 -39.57 11.95
CA ILE A 179 16.49 -40.96 11.48
C ILE A 179 16.04 -41.80 12.68
N PRO A 180 14.80 -42.33 12.72
CA PRO A 180 14.39 -43.22 13.77
C PRO A 180 15.15 -44.56 13.53
N ASN A 181 15.96 -44.98 14.48
CA ASN A 181 16.81 -46.15 14.48
C ASN A 181 18.18 -45.97 13.78
N ALA A 182 19.06 -45.18 14.34
CA ALA A 182 20.49 -45.47 14.24
C ALA A 182 20.86 -46.46 15.38
N ILE A 183 21.00 -47.72 15.04
CA ILE A 183 21.63 -48.72 15.88
C ILE A 183 23.13 -48.47 15.88
#